data_6b36b9f03fbd380ea7def968ba6c5b5e
#
_entry.id   6b36b9f03fbd380ea7def968ba6c5b5e
#
_cell.length_a   1.000
_cell.length_b   1.000
_cell.length_c   1.000
_cell.angle_alpha   90.00
_cell.angle_beta   90.00
_cell.angle_gamma   90.00
#
_symmetry.space_group_name_H-M   'P 1'
#
loop_
_entity.id
_entity.type
_entity.pdbx_description
1 polymer ?
#
loop_
_entity_poly.entity_id
_entity_poly.type
_entity_poly.pdbx_seq_one_letter_code
_entity_poly.pdbx_strand_id
1 'polypeptide(L)'
;MRRTIMTAFLTLALLSSCAAVDTEMPTDAAGQTQDEVAEMSLHQEYDAYRDRYEHMQRLLKAAQLQVHDGEWEWDSGDVVPQIGCDGVTPLQGSDTKNSYDMRSGRLWSPPGATGQQRDLQPMIDYFTEQGWDNEQRTAAGDHEVWATTGDGWQIIYSAQTNGRYTLEVYSEPFWTNDARALSTAIYGRSTVKFPDQSLPGVYPNFPQWDDPIVNKPKI
;
A
#
# COMPACT_ATOMS: atom_id res chain seq x y z
N MET A 1 54.56 68.21 -12.29
CA MET A 1 54.23 66.89 -11.81
C MET A 1 52.72 66.65 -11.99
N ARG A 2 52.34 65.95 -13.07
CA ARG A 2 50.93 65.59 -13.34
C ARG A 2 50.69 64.10 -12.92
N ARG A 3 49.84 63.90 -11.97
CA ARG A 3 49.42 62.52 -11.53
C ARG A 3 48.20 62.14 -12.33
N THR A 4 48.34 61.11 -13.14
CA THR A 4 47.23 60.46 -13.90
C THR A 4 46.58 59.48 -13.00
N ILE A 5 45.25 59.67 -12.76
CA ILE A 5 44.45 58.67 -11.99
C ILE A 5 43.82 57.73 -13.04
N MET A 6 44.15 56.47 -12.95
CA MET A 6 43.63 55.41 -13.81
C MET A 6 42.44 54.76 -13.08
N THR A 7 41.23 55.00 -13.62
CA THR A 7 39.99 54.44 -13.06
C THR A 7 39.77 53.07 -13.70
N ALA A 8 39.85 52.02 -12.91
CA ALA A 8 39.53 50.66 -13.35
C ALA A 8 38.03 50.41 -13.21
N PHE A 9 37.36 50.17 -14.31
CA PHE A 9 35.98 49.71 -14.34
C PHE A 9 35.94 48.20 -14.10
N LEU A 10 35.38 47.77 -12.96
CA LEU A 10 35.11 46.36 -12.63
C LEU A 10 33.72 46.01 -13.14
N THR A 11 33.65 45.32 -14.27
CA THR A 11 32.39 44.76 -14.81
C THR A 11 32.03 43.48 -14.04
N LEU A 12 31.01 43.58 -13.20
CA LEU A 12 30.43 42.45 -12.47
C LEU A 12 29.48 41.71 -13.43
N ALA A 13 29.93 40.56 -13.95
CA ALA A 13 29.07 39.66 -14.72
C ALA A 13 28.21 38.84 -13.73
N LEU A 14 26.91 39.16 -13.67
CA LEU A 14 25.90 38.37 -13.00
C LEU A 14 25.62 37.11 -13.83
N LEU A 15 26.22 35.98 -13.44
CA LEU A 15 25.83 34.67 -13.91
C LEU A 15 24.52 34.30 -13.23
N SER A 16 23.38 34.51 -13.92
CA SER A 16 22.11 33.90 -13.55
C SER A 16 22.21 32.39 -13.80
N SER A 17 22.55 31.60 -12.78
CA SER A 17 22.35 30.18 -12.81
C SER A 17 20.84 29.94 -12.67
N CYS A 18 20.16 29.63 -13.78
CA CYS A 18 18.89 28.91 -13.71
C CYS A 18 19.19 27.55 -13.08
N ALA A 19 18.99 27.44 -11.78
CA ALA A 19 18.83 26.14 -11.16
C ALA A 19 17.56 25.54 -11.78
N ALA A 20 17.71 24.55 -12.65
CA ALA A 20 16.62 23.67 -13.01
C ALA A 20 16.16 23.06 -11.68
N VAL A 21 14.95 23.36 -11.28
CA VAL A 21 14.28 22.59 -10.24
C VAL A 21 13.99 21.26 -10.93
N ASP A 22 14.82 20.24 -10.68
CA ASP A 22 14.48 18.86 -10.98
C ASP A 22 13.22 18.57 -10.14
N THR A 23 12.06 18.72 -10.74
CA THR A 23 10.82 18.18 -10.20
C THR A 23 10.94 16.67 -10.40
N GLU A 24 11.45 15.99 -9.39
CA GLU A 24 11.44 14.52 -9.34
C GLU A 24 10.01 14.06 -9.61
N MET A 25 9.81 13.23 -10.65
CA MET A 25 8.48 12.70 -10.94
C MET A 25 8.06 11.80 -9.79
N PRO A 26 6.81 11.92 -9.31
CA PRO A 26 6.34 11.09 -8.21
C PRO A 26 6.37 9.62 -8.60
N THR A 27 6.97 8.80 -7.73
CA THR A 27 6.98 7.35 -7.86
C THR A 27 5.87 6.74 -7.01
N ASP A 28 5.33 5.64 -7.46
CA ASP A 28 4.33 4.85 -6.73
C ASP A 28 4.97 3.99 -5.63
N ALA A 29 4.16 3.19 -4.93
CA ALA A 29 4.60 2.28 -3.89
C ALA A 29 5.65 1.23 -4.36
N ALA A 30 5.72 0.96 -5.66
CA ALA A 30 6.73 0.09 -6.26
C ALA A 30 7.98 0.85 -6.76
N GLY A 31 8.04 2.17 -6.54
CA GLY A 31 9.11 3.03 -7.03
C GLY A 31 9.04 3.34 -8.53
N GLN A 32 7.90 3.07 -9.19
CA GLN A 32 7.68 3.31 -10.61
C GLN A 32 7.06 4.70 -10.83
N THR A 33 7.50 5.38 -11.89
CA THR A 33 6.86 6.59 -12.39
C THR A 33 5.66 6.26 -13.25
N GLN A 34 4.75 7.23 -13.42
CA GLN A 34 3.60 7.07 -14.31
C GLN A 34 4.03 6.77 -15.76
N ASP A 35 5.12 7.38 -16.24
CA ASP A 35 5.64 7.17 -17.60
C ASP A 35 6.17 5.73 -17.78
N GLU A 36 6.84 5.16 -16.78
CA GLU A 36 7.29 3.76 -16.83
C GLU A 36 6.12 2.79 -16.90
N VAL A 37 5.05 3.05 -16.14
CA VAL A 37 3.83 2.24 -16.19
C VAL A 37 3.09 2.43 -17.52
N ALA A 38 3.15 3.61 -18.15
CA ALA A 38 2.52 3.87 -19.45
C ALA A 38 3.08 2.98 -20.58
N GLU A 39 4.31 2.49 -20.45
CA GLU A 39 4.91 1.54 -21.40
C GLU A 39 4.48 0.07 -21.16
N MET A 40 3.78 -0.23 -20.07
CA MET A 40 3.33 -1.58 -19.75
C MET A 40 2.06 -1.94 -20.54
N SER A 41 2.00 -3.19 -21.00
CA SER A 41 0.74 -3.78 -21.46
C SER A 41 -0.16 -4.14 -20.27
N LEU A 42 -1.47 -4.27 -20.52
CA LEU A 42 -2.41 -4.71 -19.49
C LEU A 42 -2.03 -6.07 -18.87
N HIS A 43 -1.41 -6.96 -19.65
CA HIS A 43 -0.92 -8.24 -19.13
C HIS A 43 0.24 -8.05 -18.14
N GLN A 44 1.17 -7.14 -18.42
CA GLN A 44 2.28 -6.83 -17.51
C GLN A 44 1.77 -6.17 -16.21
N GLU A 45 0.79 -5.26 -16.31
CA GLU A 45 0.14 -4.69 -15.14
C GLU A 45 -0.60 -5.75 -14.31
N TYR A 46 -1.23 -6.72 -14.99
CA TYR A 46 -1.91 -7.86 -14.35
C TYR A 46 -0.93 -8.73 -13.56
N ASP A 47 0.23 -9.04 -14.15
CA ASP A 47 1.28 -9.82 -13.49
C ASP A 47 1.88 -9.06 -12.29
N ALA A 48 2.13 -7.75 -12.46
CA ALA A 48 2.61 -6.90 -11.36
C ALA A 48 1.58 -6.86 -10.21
N TYR A 49 0.29 -6.77 -10.52
CA TYR A 49 -0.77 -6.81 -9.51
C TYR A 49 -0.81 -8.16 -8.79
N ARG A 50 -0.68 -9.30 -9.49
CA ARG A 50 -0.59 -10.62 -8.89
C ARG A 50 0.56 -10.71 -7.88
N ASP A 51 1.74 -10.26 -8.27
CA ASP A 51 2.93 -10.30 -7.41
C ASP A 51 2.73 -9.45 -6.13
N ARG A 52 2.05 -8.30 -6.26
CA ARG A 52 1.63 -7.43 -5.15
C ARG A 52 0.59 -8.08 -4.26
N TYR A 53 -0.40 -8.77 -4.85
CA TYR A 53 -1.39 -9.55 -4.09
C TYR A 53 -0.73 -10.62 -3.22
N GLU A 54 0.17 -11.38 -3.80
CA GLU A 54 0.91 -12.42 -3.07
C GLU A 54 1.81 -11.81 -1.97
N HIS A 55 2.43 -10.66 -2.24
CA HIS A 55 3.21 -9.94 -1.23
C HIS A 55 2.34 -9.50 -0.05
N MET A 56 1.19 -8.89 -0.32
CA MET A 56 0.20 -8.51 0.71
C MET A 56 -0.19 -9.69 1.58
N GLN A 57 -0.47 -10.86 0.97
CA GLN A 57 -0.83 -12.07 1.71
C GLN A 57 0.34 -12.63 2.55
N ARG A 58 1.59 -12.47 2.08
CA ARG A 58 2.78 -12.82 2.89
C ARG A 58 2.92 -11.90 4.12
N LEU A 59 2.72 -10.61 3.97
CA LEU A 59 2.73 -9.65 5.09
C LEU A 59 1.64 -9.98 6.12
N LEU A 60 0.41 -10.23 5.66
CA LEU A 60 -0.70 -10.65 6.52
C LEU A 60 -0.36 -11.93 7.29
N LYS A 61 0.11 -12.97 6.61
CA LYS A 61 0.51 -14.22 7.26
C LYS A 61 1.55 -13.99 8.34
N ALA A 62 2.60 -13.24 8.03
CA ALA A 62 3.70 -12.99 8.96
C ALA A 62 3.21 -12.27 10.21
N ALA A 63 2.34 -11.27 10.04
CA ALA A 63 1.75 -10.52 11.14
C ALA A 63 0.73 -11.35 11.96
N GLN A 64 -0.15 -12.13 11.32
CA GLN A 64 -1.09 -13.02 12.01
C GLN A 64 -0.38 -13.97 12.96
N LEU A 65 0.73 -14.59 12.52
CA LEU A 65 1.51 -15.55 13.31
C LEU A 65 2.16 -14.95 14.57
N GLN A 66 2.29 -13.63 14.66
CA GLN A 66 2.77 -12.96 15.87
C GLN A 66 1.72 -12.91 16.97
N VAL A 67 0.45 -12.95 16.58
CA VAL A 67 -0.68 -12.77 17.51
C VAL A 67 -1.39 -14.10 17.77
N HIS A 68 -1.74 -14.83 16.71
CA HIS A 68 -2.50 -16.06 16.78
C HIS A 68 -2.28 -16.94 15.55
N ASP A 69 -1.92 -18.20 15.75
CA ASP A 69 -1.67 -19.19 14.69
C ASP A 69 -2.91 -20.00 14.26
N GLY A 70 -4.04 -19.81 14.95
CA GLY A 70 -5.33 -20.42 14.63
C GLY A 70 -6.12 -19.65 13.56
N GLU A 71 -7.42 -19.96 13.49
CA GLU A 71 -8.31 -19.37 12.48
C GLU A 71 -8.61 -17.90 12.74
N TRP A 72 -8.63 -17.14 11.65
CA TRP A 72 -9.01 -15.73 11.58
C TRP A 72 -10.23 -15.57 10.67
N GLU A 73 -11.16 -14.74 11.06
CA GLU A 73 -12.28 -14.32 10.20
C GLU A 73 -11.79 -13.38 9.10
N TRP A 74 -12.37 -13.47 7.90
CA TRP A 74 -12.16 -12.51 6.84
C TRP A 74 -12.94 -11.23 7.14
N ASP A 75 -12.26 -10.08 7.14
CA ASP A 75 -12.89 -8.79 7.34
C ASP A 75 -13.05 -8.03 6.04
N SER A 76 -11.95 -7.82 5.35
CA SER A 76 -11.90 -7.02 4.14
C SER A 76 -10.86 -7.56 3.16
N GLY A 77 -10.92 -7.02 1.97
CA GLY A 77 -10.03 -7.34 0.86
C GLY A 77 -10.69 -8.20 -0.19
N ASP A 78 -10.39 -7.89 -1.41
CA ASP A 78 -10.80 -8.62 -2.60
C ASP A 78 -9.56 -8.95 -3.44
N VAL A 79 -9.76 -9.78 -4.46
CA VAL A 79 -8.74 -10.07 -5.44
C VAL A 79 -8.57 -8.92 -6.45
N VAL A 80 -9.51 -7.99 -6.52
CA VAL A 80 -9.48 -6.85 -7.44
C VAL A 80 -8.92 -5.58 -6.80
N PRO A 81 -8.31 -4.68 -7.60
CA PRO A 81 -7.80 -3.41 -7.10
C PRO A 81 -8.90 -2.52 -6.53
N GLN A 82 -8.59 -1.80 -5.47
CA GLN A 82 -9.43 -0.72 -4.96
C GLN A 82 -9.14 0.53 -5.78
N ILE A 83 -10.20 1.08 -6.36
CA ILE A 83 -10.12 2.26 -7.21
C ILE A 83 -10.55 3.48 -6.39
N GLY A 84 -9.63 4.41 -6.20
CA GLY A 84 -9.83 5.56 -5.33
C GLY A 84 -8.97 5.42 -4.08
N CYS A 85 -8.43 6.54 -3.60
CA CYS A 85 -7.47 6.53 -2.49
C CYS A 85 -8.19 6.65 -1.14
N ASP A 86 -9.16 5.76 -0.85
CA ASP A 86 -9.88 5.78 0.42
C ASP A 86 -8.94 5.36 1.57
N GLY A 87 -8.45 6.35 2.30
CA GLY A 87 -7.64 6.14 3.51
C GLY A 87 -6.12 6.16 3.31
N VAL A 88 -5.63 6.33 2.09
CA VAL A 88 -4.21 6.50 1.79
C VAL A 88 -3.90 7.89 1.24
N THR A 89 -2.64 8.32 1.36
CA THR A 89 -2.20 9.60 0.78
C THR A 89 -2.15 9.46 -0.74
N PRO A 90 -2.91 10.27 -1.51
CA PRO A 90 -2.88 10.21 -2.96
C PRO A 90 -1.49 10.55 -3.50
N LEU A 91 -1.06 9.86 -4.56
CA LEU A 91 0.08 10.26 -5.35
C LEU A 91 -0.23 11.58 -6.07
N GLN A 92 0.76 12.46 -6.20
CA GLN A 92 0.58 13.69 -6.96
C GLN A 92 0.27 13.36 -8.42
N GLY A 93 -0.91 13.75 -8.91
CA GLY A 93 -1.40 13.48 -10.27
C GLY A 93 -2.21 12.18 -10.40
N SER A 94 -2.41 11.44 -9.30
CA SER A 94 -3.29 10.27 -9.32
C SER A 94 -4.76 10.63 -9.33
N ASP A 95 -5.55 9.78 -9.97
CA ASP A 95 -7.01 9.81 -9.95
C ASP A 95 -7.59 8.38 -9.98
N THR A 96 -8.92 8.25 -10.03
CA THR A 96 -9.62 6.96 -10.07
C THR A 96 -9.44 6.18 -11.38
N LYS A 97 -8.68 6.68 -12.35
CA LYS A 97 -8.43 6.02 -13.63
C LYS A 97 -7.01 5.46 -13.71
N ASN A 98 -6.05 6.22 -13.17
CA ASN A 98 -4.63 5.97 -13.35
C ASN A 98 -3.92 5.43 -12.11
N SER A 99 -4.67 5.12 -11.04
CA SER A 99 -4.09 4.58 -9.81
C SER A 99 -5.05 3.63 -9.08
N TYR A 100 -4.49 2.78 -8.24
CA TYR A 100 -5.21 1.91 -7.32
C TYR A 100 -4.38 1.68 -6.06
N ASP A 101 -5.03 1.23 -5.01
CA ASP A 101 -4.44 0.67 -3.81
C ASP A 101 -4.94 -0.76 -3.57
N MET A 102 -4.31 -1.42 -2.60
CA MET A 102 -4.64 -2.78 -2.21
C MET A 102 -4.86 -2.84 -0.69
N ARG A 103 -5.84 -3.60 -0.28
CA ARG A 103 -6.15 -3.78 1.14
C ARG A 103 -6.64 -5.19 1.42
N SER A 104 -6.25 -5.75 2.56
CA SER A 104 -6.82 -6.98 3.08
C SER A 104 -6.78 -6.99 4.59
N GLY A 105 -7.87 -7.43 5.22
CA GLY A 105 -8.04 -7.45 6.66
C GLY A 105 -8.45 -8.82 7.19
N ARG A 106 -8.13 -9.04 8.46
CA ARG A 106 -8.50 -10.22 9.23
C ARG A 106 -8.99 -9.79 10.60
N LEU A 107 -9.90 -10.58 11.14
CA LEU A 107 -10.47 -10.40 12.48
C LEU A 107 -10.17 -11.62 13.34
N TRP A 108 -9.92 -11.35 14.60
CA TRP A 108 -9.82 -12.36 15.64
C TRP A 108 -10.48 -11.86 16.92
N SER A 109 -11.26 -12.71 17.56
CA SER A 109 -11.98 -12.37 18.79
C SER A 109 -11.56 -13.34 19.90
N PRO A 110 -10.41 -13.08 20.59
CA PRO A 110 -9.95 -13.97 21.65
C PRO A 110 -10.93 -14.01 22.82
N PRO A 111 -11.18 -15.16 23.41
CA PRO A 111 -12.08 -15.30 24.53
C PRO A 111 -11.70 -14.40 25.71
N GLY A 112 -12.63 -13.57 26.17
CA GLY A 112 -12.42 -12.67 27.29
C GLY A 112 -11.57 -11.43 27.00
N ALA A 113 -11.27 -11.16 25.72
CA ALA A 113 -10.57 -9.96 25.30
C ALA A 113 -11.39 -8.69 25.62
N THR A 114 -10.69 -7.65 26.01
CA THR A 114 -11.28 -6.33 26.33
C THR A 114 -10.52 -5.18 25.67
N GLY A 115 -9.64 -5.48 24.71
CA GLY A 115 -8.91 -4.49 23.94
C GLY A 115 -8.00 -3.60 24.79
N GLN A 116 -7.05 -4.19 25.48
CA GLN A 116 -6.12 -3.41 26.30
C GLN A 116 -4.87 -3.05 25.51
N GLN A 117 -4.27 -1.90 25.83
CA GLN A 117 -3.03 -1.44 25.16
C GLN A 117 -1.92 -2.49 25.17
N ARG A 118 -1.79 -3.29 26.24
CA ARG A 118 -0.79 -4.36 26.31
C ARG A 118 -0.98 -5.45 25.24
N ASP A 119 -2.18 -5.57 24.70
CA ASP A 119 -2.52 -6.57 23.69
C ASP A 119 -1.91 -6.23 22.32
N LEU A 120 -1.37 -5.01 22.17
CA LEU A 120 -0.58 -4.59 21.02
C LEU A 120 0.87 -5.09 21.06
N GLN A 121 1.38 -5.54 22.23
CA GLN A 121 2.80 -5.78 22.43
C GLN A 121 3.41 -6.78 21.43
N PRO A 122 2.76 -7.90 21.07
CA PRO A 122 3.31 -8.82 20.08
C PRO A 122 3.59 -8.18 18.72
N MET A 123 2.72 -7.25 18.29
CA MET A 123 2.90 -6.54 17.03
C MET A 123 3.95 -5.43 17.13
N ILE A 124 4.04 -4.74 18.26
CA ILE A 124 5.07 -3.74 18.52
C ILE A 124 6.45 -4.40 18.45
N ASP A 125 6.60 -5.54 19.13
CA ASP A 125 7.86 -6.29 19.13
C ASP A 125 8.22 -6.74 17.70
N TYR A 126 7.26 -7.29 16.97
CA TYR A 126 7.44 -7.71 15.58
C TYR A 126 7.88 -6.55 14.67
N PHE A 127 7.19 -5.41 14.70
CA PHE A 127 7.55 -4.25 13.89
C PHE A 127 8.94 -3.73 14.23
N THR A 128 9.29 -3.74 15.51
CA THR A 128 10.63 -3.35 15.98
C THR A 128 11.71 -4.32 15.47
N GLU A 129 11.45 -5.64 15.50
CA GLU A 129 12.37 -6.66 14.98
C GLU A 129 12.56 -6.56 13.47
N GLN A 130 11.52 -6.14 12.72
CA GLN A 130 11.63 -5.87 11.29
C GLN A 130 12.36 -4.55 10.98
N GLY A 131 12.61 -3.70 11.98
CA GLY A 131 13.17 -2.37 11.77
C GLY A 131 12.21 -1.39 11.12
N TRP A 132 10.90 -1.63 11.22
CA TRP A 132 9.88 -0.76 10.66
C TRP A 132 9.53 0.36 11.63
N ASP A 133 9.35 1.56 11.08
CA ASP A 133 8.80 2.67 11.85
C ASP A 133 7.38 2.35 12.29
N ASN A 134 7.10 2.51 13.58
CA ASN A 134 5.78 2.23 14.10
C ASN A 134 5.28 3.31 15.06
N GLU A 135 3.97 3.48 15.11
CA GLU A 135 3.28 4.47 15.93
C GLU A 135 2.09 3.83 16.63
N GLN A 136 1.96 4.10 17.92
CA GLN A 136 0.78 3.71 18.69
C GLN A 136 -0.23 4.85 18.71
N ARG A 137 -1.51 4.51 18.55
CA ARG A 137 -2.63 5.45 18.56
C ARG A 137 -3.74 4.93 19.48
N THR A 138 -4.58 5.84 19.93
CA THR A 138 -5.83 5.50 20.64
C THR A 138 -6.95 6.31 20.02
N ALA A 139 -7.95 5.63 19.49
CA ALA A 139 -9.11 6.23 18.87
C ALA A 139 -10.40 5.66 19.47
N ALA A 140 -11.27 6.52 20.02
CA ALA A 140 -12.54 6.13 20.65
C ALA A 140 -12.42 5.04 21.74
N GLY A 141 -11.25 4.91 22.37
CA GLY A 141 -10.94 3.91 23.38
C GLY A 141 -10.30 2.64 22.85
N ASP A 142 -10.28 2.42 21.55
CA ASP A 142 -9.57 1.33 20.90
C ASP A 142 -8.08 1.68 20.78
N HIS A 143 -7.23 0.69 20.96
CA HIS A 143 -5.78 0.82 20.87
C HIS A 143 -5.28 0.26 19.55
N GLU A 144 -4.38 0.99 18.87
CA GLU A 144 -3.84 0.64 17.59
C GLU A 144 -2.32 0.77 17.55
N VAL A 145 -1.67 -0.06 16.77
CA VAL A 145 -0.29 0.12 16.34
C VAL A 145 -0.22 0.07 14.82
N TRP A 146 0.45 1.05 14.26
CA TRP A 146 0.63 1.27 12.82
C TRP A 146 2.10 1.09 12.48
N ALA A 147 2.41 0.42 11.39
CA ALA A 147 3.77 0.33 10.89
C ALA A 147 3.82 0.56 9.39
N THR A 148 4.94 1.18 8.93
CA THR A 148 5.25 1.34 7.52
C THR A 148 6.45 0.45 7.19
N THR A 149 6.29 -0.42 6.19
CA THR A 149 7.30 -1.45 5.85
C THR A 149 8.49 -0.89 5.07
N GLY A 150 8.41 0.35 4.58
CA GLY A 150 9.48 0.99 3.80
C GLY A 150 9.48 0.66 2.31
N ASP A 151 8.63 -0.26 1.87
CA ASP A 151 8.40 -0.64 0.46
C ASP A 151 6.96 -0.34 0.00
N GLY A 152 6.34 0.70 0.59
CA GLY A 152 5.02 1.20 0.22
C GLY A 152 3.84 0.42 0.81
N TRP A 153 4.06 -0.37 1.87
CA TRP A 153 2.99 -1.06 2.59
C TRP A 153 2.87 -0.55 4.01
N GLN A 154 1.67 -0.67 4.54
CA GLN A 154 1.36 -0.35 5.92
C GLN A 154 0.59 -1.50 6.56
N ILE A 155 0.84 -1.71 7.86
CA ILE A 155 0.18 -2.73 8.66
C ILE A 155 -0.42 -2.05 9.88
N ILE A 156 -1.71 -2.32 10.11
CA ILE A 156 -2.43 -1.84 11.29
C ILE A 156 -2.88 -3.04 12.11
N TYR A 157 -2.60 -3.00 13.39
CA TYR A 157 -3.21 -3.92 14.33
C TYR A 157 -3.98 -3.15 15.40
N SER A 158 -5.26 -3.47 15.57
CA SER A 158 -6.15 -2.78 16.50
C SER A 158 -6.69 -3.77 17.53
N ALA A 159 -6.58 -3.41 18.78
CA ALA A 159 -7.22 -4.09 19.91
C ALA A 159 -8.45 -3.26 20.35
N GLN A 160 -9.63 -3.68 19.94
CA GLN A 160 -10.87 -2.96 20.15
C GLN A 160 -11.50 -3.28 21.50
N THR A 161 -12.11 -2.31 22.14
CA THR A 161 -12.77 -2.42 23.47
C THR A 161 -13.93 -3.41 23.49
N ASN A 162 -14.50 -3.74 22.33
CA ASN A 162 -15.53 -4.76 22.17
C ASN A 162 -14.98 -6.21 22.14
N GLY A 163 -13.65 -6.37 22.28
CA GLY A 163 -12.95 -7.66 22.24
C GLY A 163 -12.66 -8.19 20.85
N ARG A 164 -12.90 -7.42 19.77
CA ARG A 164 -12.48 -7.75 18.41
C ARG A 164 -11.12 -7.15 18.14
N TYR A 165 -10.25 -7.92 17.54
CA TYR A 165 -8.94 -7.48 17.11
C TYR A 165 -8.87 -7.55 15.59
N THR A 166 -8.40 -6.46 14.98
CA THR A 166 -8.27 -6.36 13.53
C THR A 166 -6.82 -6.29 13.14
N LEU A 167 -6.49 -6.97 12.08
CA LEU A 167 -5.19 -6.87 11.41
C LEU A 167 -5.43 -6.53 9.96
N GLU A 168 -4.91 -5.40 9.52
CA GLU A 168 -5.03 -4.92 8.15
C GLU A 168 -3.66 -4.69 7.53
N VAL A 169 -3.53 -5.05 6.26
CA VAL A 169 -2.41 -4.68 5.40
C VAL A 169 -2.96 -3.90 4.22
N TYR A 170 -2.40 -2.74 3.94
CA TYR A 170 -2.75 -1.96 2.78
C TYR A 170 -1.52 -1.31 2.15
N SER A 171 -1.59 -0.99 0.87
CA SER A 171 -0.51 -0.35 0.15
C SER A 171 -0.72 1.15 0.05
N GLU A 172 0.37 1.89 -0.16
CA GLU A 172 0.29 3.17 -0.84
C GLU A 172 -0.16 2.96 -2.29
N PRO A 173 -0.60 4.02 -3.00
CA PRO A 173 -1.11 3.87 -4.35
C PRO A 173 -0.06 3.37 -5.34
N PHE A 174 -0.51 2.59 -6.31
CA PHE A 174 0.23 2.15 -7.48
C PHE A 174 -0.31 2.84 -8.74
N TRP A 175 0.57 3.19 -9.68
CA TRP A 175 0.16 3.63 -11.00
C TRP A 175 -0.42 2.48 -11.83
N THR A 176 -1.33 2.81 -12.74
CA THR A 176 -1.89 1.92 -13.76
C THR A 176 -2.32 2.73 -14.97
N ASN A 177 -2.33 2.14 -16.15
CA ASN A 177 -2.82 2.79 -17.37
C ASN A 177 -4.34 2.97 -17.36
N ASP A 178 -5.06 1.98 -16.85
CA ASP A 178 -6.52 2.01 -16.70
C ASP A 178 -6.94 1.07 -15.57
N ALA A 179 -7.19 1.64 -14.40
CA ALA A 179 -7.60 0.91 -13.20
C ALA A 179 -8.88 0.07 -13.42
N ARG A 180 -9.79 0.56 -14.26
CA ARG A 180 -11.01 -0.18 -14.61
C ARG A 180 -10.72 -1.35 -15.54
N ALA A 181 -9.85 -1.18 -16.52
CA ALA A 181 -9.45 -2.28 -17.40
C ALA A 181 -8.73 -3.38 -16.62
N LEU A 182 -7.79 -3.01 -15.74
CA LEU A 182 -7.09 -3.95 -14.85
C LEU A 182 -8.08 -4.69 -13.94
N SER A 183 -8.96 -3.97 -13.24
CA SER A 183 -9.99 -4.56 -12.37
C SER A 183 -10.91 -5.51 -13.15
N THR A 184 -11.35 -5.11 -14.36
CA THR A 184 -12.20 -5.95 -15.23
C THR A 184 -11.47 -7.22 -15.68
N ALA A 185 -10.18 -7.12 -16.01
CA ALA A 185 -9.38 -8.27 -16.43
C ALA A 185 -9.23 -9.31 -15.31
N ILE A 186 -9.01 -8.84 -14.07
CA ILE A 186 -8.90 -9.69 -12.89
C ILE A 186 -10.27 -10.29 -12.52
N TYR A 187 -11.29 -9.44 -12.34
CA TYR A 187 -12.64 -9.89 -11.98
C TYR A 187 -13.20 -10.87 -12.99
N GLY A 188 -12.99 -10.60 -14.29
CA GLY A 188 -13.49 -11.47 -15.36
C GLY A 188 -13.04 -12.92 -15.25
N ARG A 189 -11.86 -13.15 -14.71
CA ARG A 189 -11.23 -14.46 -14.54
C ARG A 189 -11.40 -15.04 -13.13
N SER A 190 -11.79 -14.23 -12.17
CA SER A 190 -11.85 -14.64 -10.78
C SER A 190 -13.01 -15.61 -10.54
N THR A 191 -12.69 -16.78 -10.00
CA THR A 191 -13.64 -17.72 -9.41
C THR A 191 -13.54 -17.71 -7.88
N VAL A 192 -12.86 -16.73 -7.34
CA VAL A 192 -12.53 -16.64 -5.91
C VAL A 192 -13.80 -16.55 -5.10
N LYS A 193 -13.84 -17.39 -4.06
CA LYS A 193 -14.78 -17.29 -2.94
C LYS A 193 -13.94 -17.18 -1.69
N PHE A 194 -14.10 -16.09 -0.98
CA PHE A 194 -13.42 -15.92 0.29
C PHE A 194 -14.11 -16.80 1.34
N PRO A 195 -13.34 -17.53 2.13
CA PRO A 195 -13.91 -18.29 3.25
C PRO A 195 -14.35 -17.34 4.37
N ASP A 196 -15.27 -17.77 5.22
CA ASP A 196 -15.61 -17.01 6.43
C ASP A 196 -14.41 -16.93 7.39
N GLN A 197 -13.62 -18.01 7.45
CA GLN A 197 -12.42 -18.11 8.29
C GLN A 197 -11.30 -18.85 7.54
N SER A 198 -10.06 -18.52 7.90
CA SER A 198 -8.87 -19.22 7.40
C SER A 198 -7.70 -19.18 8.36
N LEU A 199 -6.82 -20.17 8.26
CA LEU A 199 -5.52 -20.16 8.94
C LEU A 199 -4.58 -19.11 8.31
N PRO A 200 -3.58 -18.58 9.06
CA PRO A 200 -2.57 -17.71 8.53
C PRO A 200 -1.90 -18.26 7.26
N GLY A 201 -1.92 -17.47 6.19
CA GLY A 201 -1.35 -17.84 4.89
C GLY A 201 -2.23 -18.75 4.02
N VAL A 202 -3.44 -19.07 4.45
CA VAL A 202 -4.45 -19.72 3.60
C VAL A 202 -5.33 -18.64 2.99
N TYR A 203 -5.22 -18.46 1.67
CA TYR A 203 -5.96 -17.48 0.92
C TYR A 203 -6.27 -18.01 -0.50
N PRO A 204 -7.29 -17.48 -1.19
CA PRO A 204 -7.60 -17.88 -2.55
C PRO A 204 -6.45 -17.55 -3.52
N ASN A 205 -6.21 -18.49 -4.44
CA ASN A 205 -5.23 -18.25 -5.50
C ASN A 205 -5.66 -17.10 -6.39
N PHE A 206 -4.70 -16.26 -6.78
CA PHE A 206 -4.93 -15.22 -7.78
C PHE A 206 -5.18 -15.88 -9.14
N PRO A 207 -6.18 -15.43 -9.93
CA PRO A 207 -6.47 -16.00 -11.24
C PRO A 207 -5.28 -15.81 -12.19
N GLN A 208 -5.09 -16.73 -13.14
CA GLN A 208 -4.05 -16.61 -14.15
C GLN A 208 -4.55 -15.80 -15.34
N TRP A 209 -3.62 -15.16 -16.06
CA TRP A 209 -4.00 -14.39 -17.26
C TRP A 209 -4.70 -15.22 -18.33
N ASP A 210 -4.30 -16.48 -18.49
CA ASP A 210 -4.86 -17.42 -19.46
C ASP A 210 -6.13 -18.14 -18.98
N ASP A 211 -6.56 -17.89 -17.75
CA ASP A 211 -7.82 -18.45 -17.24
C ASP A 211 -9.01 -17.94 -18.06
N PRO A 212 -10.05 -18.76 -18.26
CA PRO A 212 -11.22 -18.36 -19.00
C PRO A 212 -11.97 -17.20 -18.31
N ILE A 213 -12.52 -16.29 -19.10
CA ILE A 213 -13.38 -15.23 -18.59
C ILE A 213 -14.74 -15.84 -18.21
N VAL A 214 -14.99 -15.94 -16.90
CA VAL A 214 -16.21 -16.52 -16.32
C VAL A 214 -17.21 -15.47 -15.85
N ASN A 215 -16.71 -14.27 -15.47
CA ASN A 215 -17.57 -13.16 -15.08
C ASN A 215 -17.61 -12.12 -16.19
N LYS A 216 -18.77 -11.91 -16.76
CA LYS A 216 -18.95 -10.84 -17.76
C LYS A 216 -19.15 -9.51 -17.05
N PRO A 217 -18.57 -8.41 -17.55
CA PRO A 217 -18.89 -7.08 -17.02
C PRO A 217 -20.40 -6.87 -17.10
N LYS A 218 -20.98 -6.35 -16.04
CA LYS A 218 -22.37 -5.86 -16.10
C LYS A 218 -22.36 -4.60 -16.97
N ILE A 219 -22.94 -4.69 -18.15
CA ILE A 219 -23.15 -3.56 -19.08
C ILE A 219 -24.22 -2.63 -18.50
#